data_d824d09cc2b368f44053fce2cd6a4d2c
#
_entry.id   d824d09cc2b368f44053fce2cd6a4d2c
#
_cell.length_a   1.000
_cell.length_b   1.000
_cell.length_c   1.000
_cell.angle_alpha   90.00
_cell.angle_beta   90.00
_cell.angle_gamma   90.00
#
_symmetry.space_group_name_H-M   'P 1'
#
loop_
_entity.id
_entity.type
_entity.pdbx_description
1 polymer ?
#
loop_
_entity_poly.entity_id
_entity_poly.type
_entity_poly.pdbx_seq_one_letter_code
_entity_poly.pdbx_strand_id
1 'polypeptide(L)'
;MFEAGRIRTLWELVEYRARASYGMPMFHDGDGRSVTFGGVRDEALRVAAGFRELGIGAGTRVAWQLPTRIETVVASLALARLGAVQTPVIPLHREREVGFILAESAAEFVLVPGVWRGFDHTAMVRRLAGDGVRVLPVGDGLPMADPAGLPVWDPDGLPAGAPVGSGATTWIYYTSGTTSSPKGVEHTDATLLAGGIGLATALGMSADDIGSIAFPYAHVAGPDYVIAMLVSGFPAVILDSFEPGHAAAVYRRHGVTMAGGSTAFYQAFLDESRRYRQRLPRAGRLIPSLRLLSGGGAPMPPELYAAAGRELDCAIVHGYGMTECPMITMGTPYDSDEQLSRTVGKPVVGAQVRILLPDGSEAGTGESGEVTLKGAMLFRRYTDPALTAAAFAPDGSFRTGDLGYLRPDGHLVLTGRLKDIIIRKGENISAQEIEELVRTHPAVAEAAVIGLPDQERGERVCAVVTPADPAAPPLTLEGLTAHLRSAGLMTQKLPEQLETVGELPRGGPLNKVLKASLRERFTA
;
A
#
# COMPACT_ATOMS: atom_id res chain seq x y z
N MET A 1 5.66 2.44 -28.71
CA MET A 1 6.25 3.02 -27.48
C MET A 1 5.17 3.83 -26.79
N PHE A 2 4.93 3.60 -25.52
CA PHE A 2 3.91 4.33 -24.72
C PHE A 2 4.33 5.80 -24.58
N GLU A 3 3.52 6.74 -25.12
CA GLU A 3 3.76 8.19 -24.99
C GLU A 3 3.01 8.72 -23.78
N ALA A 4 3.63 8.66 -22.60
CA ALA A 4 3.02 9.06 -21.31
C ALA A 4 2.40 10.46 -21.31
N GLY A 5 2.90 11.38 -22.12
CA GLY A 5 2.41 12.79 -22.15
C GLY A 5 1.06 13.00 -22.83
N ARG A 6 0.50 11.98 -23.50
CA ARG A 6 -0.79 12.08 -24.22
C ARG A 6 -1.98 11.51 -23.47
N ILE A 7 -1.74 10.69 -22.45
CA ILE A 7 -2.79 10.03 -21.66
C ILE A 7 -2.96 10.79 -20.35
N ARG A 8 -4.16 11.28 -20.09
CA ARG A 8 -4.49 12.13 -18.94
C ARG A 8 -5.42 11.46 -17.94
N THR A 9 -6.15 10.42 -18.38
CA THR A 9 -7.13 9.72 -17.54
C THR A 9 -6.91 8.23 -17.57
N LEU A 10 -7.38 7.55 -16.52
CA LEU A 10 -7.31 6.09 -16.44
C LEU A 10 -8.08 5.43 -17.58
N TRP A 11 -9.25 6.00 -17.96
CA TRP A 11 -10.04 5.43 -19.06
C TRP A 11 -9.32 5.56 -20.42
N GLU A 12 -8.65 6.69 -20.70
CA GLU A 12 -7.80 6.81 -21.89
C GLU A 12 -6.72 5.75 -21.95
N LEU A 13 -6.11 5.41 -20.80
CA LEU A 13 -5.10 4.34 -20.71
C LEU A 13 -5.71 2.96 -21.02
N VAL A 14 -6.92 2.68 -20.50
CA VAL A 14 -7.67 1.44 -20.80
C VAL A 14 -7.94 1.33 -22.31
N GLU A 15 -8.44 2.39 -22.93
CA GLU A 15 -8.70 2.42 -24.37
C GLU A 15 -7.42 2.23 -25.20
N TYR A 16 -6.35 2.92 -24.82
CA TYR A 16 -5.05 2.76 -25.47
C TYR A 16 -4.57 1.30 -25.41
N ARG A 17 -4.58 0.68 -24.21
CA ARG A 17 -4.12 -0.68 -24.03
C ARG A 17 -5.02 -1.70 -24.72
N ALA A 18 -6.32 -1.53 -24.64
CA ALA A 18 -7.26 -2.41 -25.35
C ALA A 18 -7.05 -2.39 -26.87
N ARG A 19 -6.76 -1.23 -27.47
CA ARG A 19 -6.44 -1.13 -28.91
C ARG A 19 -5.10 -1.81 -29.24
N ALA A 20 -4.10 -1.64 -28.38
CA ALA A 20 -2.76 -2.18 -28.61
C ALA A 20 -2.66 -3.71 -28.37
N SER A 21 -3.50 -4.28 -27.50
CA SER A 21 -3.36 -5.65 -27.00
C SER A 21 -4.72 -6.33 -26.82
N TYR A 22 -5.70 -6.10 -27.68
CA TYR A 22 -7.10 -6.51 -27.50
C TYR A 22 -7.27 -8.00 -27.10
N GLY A 23 -6.63 -8.91 -27.80
CA GLY A 23 -6.72 -10.35 -27.59
C GLY A 23 -5.74 -10.92 -26.55
N MET A 24 -4.84 -10.09 -26.01
CA MET A 24 -3.87 -10.55 -25.02
C MET A 24 -4.50 -10.67 -23.64
N PRO A 25 -4.15 -11.69 -22.85
CA PRO A 25 -4.64 -11.83 -21.47
C PRO A 25 -4.32 -10.59 -20.63
N MET A 26 -5.26 -10.16 -19.80
CA MET A 26 -5.07 -9.16 -18.76
C MET A 26 -5.10 -9.79 -17.37
N PHE A 27 -6.07 -10.68 -17.11
CA PHE A 27 -6.18 -11.36 -15.82
C PHE A 27 -6.37 -12.85 -15.98
N HIS A 28 -5.80 -13.59 -15.03
CA HIS A 28 -6.11 -14.97 -14.70
C HIS A 28 -6.58 -15.02 -13.24
N ASP A 29 -7.70 -15.67 -12.94
CA ASP A 29 -8.12 -15.87 -11.55
C ASP A 29 -7.66 -17.23 -10.99
N GLY A 30 -7.93 -17.47 -9.70
CA GLY A 30 -7.59 -18.71 -9.02
C GLY A 30 -8.33 -19.94 -9.56
N ASP A 31 -9.50 -19.75 -10.17
CA ASP A 31 -10.39 -20.80 -10.69
C ASP A 31 -10.09 -21.18 -12.14
N GLY A 32 -9.15 -20.49 -12.78
CA GLY A 32 -8.68 -20.75 -14.14
C GLY A 32 -9.38 -19.95 -15.23
N ARG A 33 -10.22 -18.97 -14.87
CA ARG A 33 -10.80 -18.02 -15.83
C ARG A 33 -9.71 -17.06 -16.31
N SER A 34 -9.74 -16.72 -17.58
CA SER A 34 -8.88 -15.73 -18.20
C SER A 34 -9.69 -14.70 -18.96
N VAL A 35 -9.36 -13.42 -18.79
CA VAL A 35 -9.98 -12.31 -19.53
C VAL A 35 -8.89 -11.47 -20.19
N THR A 36 -9.18 -10.97 -21.40
CA THR A 36 -8.24 -10.18 -22.19
C THR A 36 -8.35 -8.69 -21.88
N PHE A 37 -7.37 -7.88 -22.28
CA PHE A 37 -7.46 -6.42 -22.18
C PHE A 37 -8.70 -5.86 -22.90
N GLY A 38 -9.02 -6.37 -24.09
CA GLY A 38 -10.23 -6.01 -24.79
C GLY A 38 -11.49 -6.47 -24.07
N GLY A 39 -11.49 -7.70 -23.53
CA GLY A 39 -12.61 -8.23 -22.76
C GLY A 39 -12.93 -7.42 -21.51
N VAL A 40 -11.90 -7.01 -20.75
CA VAL A 40 -12.05 -6.14 -19.58
C VAL A 40 -12.62 -4.77 -19.98
N ARG A 41 -12.11 -4.17 -21.06
CA ARG A 41 -12.64 -2.89 -21.57
C ARG A 41 -14.10 -3.00 -21.98
N ASP A 42 -14.46 -4.04 -22.71
CA ASP A 42 -15.83 -4.23 -23.21
C ASP A 42 -16.81 -4.53 -22.06
N GLU A 43 -16.37 -5.28 -21.05
CA GLU A 43 -17.17 -5.55 -19.86
C GLU A 43 -17.33 -4.27 -19.03
N ALA A 44 -16.27 -3.47 -18.86
CA ALA A 44 -16.35 -2.17 -18.18
C ALA A 44 -17.32 -1.20 -18.88
N LEU A 45 -17.40 -1.21 -20.22
CA LEU A 45 -18.39 -0.40 -20.95
C LEU A 45 -19.83 -0.85 -20.67
N ARG A 46 -20.10 -2.18 -20.65
CA ARG A 46 -21.44 -2.68 -20.32
C ARG A 46 -21.83 -2.35 -18.88
N VAL A 47 -20.89 -2.47 -17.94
CA VAL A 47 -21.11 -2.12 -16.53
C VAL A 47 -21.30 -0.60 -16.37
N ALA A 48 -20.54 0.21 -17.09
CA ALA A 48 -20.73 1.66 -17.10
C ALA A 48 -22.13 2.05 -17.59
N ALA A 49 -22.64 1.39 -18.64
CA ALA A 49 -24.01 1.57 -19.11
C ALA A 49 -25.03 1.19 -18.01
N GLY A 50 -24.87 0.04 -17.37
CA GLY A 50 -25.73 -0.38 -16.25
C GLY A 50 -25.68 0.59 -15.05
N PHE A 51 -24.50 1.07 -14.67
CA PHE A 51 -24.35 2.08 -13.64
C PHE A 51 -25.04 3.41 -14.02
N ARG A 52 -24.94 3.80 -15.28
CA ARG A 52 -25.63 5.01 -15.78
C ARG A 52 -27.14 4.90 -15.70
N GLU A 53 -27.73 3.75 -16.01
CA GLU A 53 -29.17 3.51 -15.83
C GLU A 53 -29.60 3.63 -14.36
N LEU A 54 -28.71 3.33 -13.43
CA LEU A 54 -28.93 3.53 -12.01
C LEU A 54 -28.77 4.99 -11.56
N GLY A 55 -28.32 5.89 -12.45
CA GLY A 55 -28.10 7.30 -12.18
C GLY A 55 -26.67 7.67 -11.79
N ILE A 56 -25.71 6.74 -11.90
CA ILE A 56 -24.29 7.05 -11.66
C ILE A 56 -23.70 7.72 -12.90
N GLY A 57 -23.05 8.86 -12.70
CA GLY A 57 -22.43 9.67 -13.75
C GLY A 57 -21.25 10.48 -13.24
N ALA A 58 -20.84 11.47 -14.03
CA ALA A 58 -19.72 12.32 -13.69
C ALA A 58 -19.96 13.05 -12.36
N GLY A 59 -18.97 12.97 -11.46
CA GLY A 59 -19.03 13.57 -10.13
C GLY A 59 -19.83 12.81 -9.10
N THR A 60 -20.63 11.81 -9.48
CA THR A 60 -21.34 10.94 -8.51
C THR A 60 -20.34 10.25 -7.58
N ARG A 61 -20.56 10.33 -6.28
CA ARG A 61 -19.68 9.74 -5.26
C ARG A 61 -20.09 8.30 -4.97
N VAL A 62 -19.21 7.39 -5.33
CA VAL A 62 -19.44 5.94 -5.22
C VAL A 62 -18.40 5.31 -4.31
N ALA A 63 -18.81 4.88 -3.13
CA ALA A 63 -17.98 4.01 -2.29
C ALA A 63 -18.12 2.56 -2.76
N TRP A 64 -17.06 1.77 -2.60
CA TRP A 64 -17.12 0.35 -2.87
C TRP A 64 -16.23 -0.44 -1.91
N GLN A 65 -16.81 -1.46 -1.27
CA GLN A 65 -16.13 -2.37 -0.36
C GLN A 65 -16.16 -3.78 -0.96
N LEU A 66 -15.29 -4.02 -1.94
CA LEU A 66 -15.30 -5.24 -2.73
C LEU A 66 -13.99 -6.01 -2.58
N PRO A 67 -14.01 -7.37 -2.59
CA PRO A 67 -12.80 -8.20 -2.57
C PRO A 67 -11.98 -8.02 -3.85
N THR A 68 -10.72 -8.42 -3.83
CA THR A 68 -9.81 -8.35 -4.98
C THR A 68 -10.17 -9.40 -6.03
N ARG A 69 -11.00 -9.00 -6.99
CA ARG A 69 -11.52 -9.84 -8.09
C ARG A 69 -11.51 -9.07 -9.40
N ILE A 70 -11.62 -9.80 -10.51
CA ILE A 70 -11.74 -9.19 -11.85
C ILE A 70 -12.93 -8.22 -11.89
N GLU A 71 -14.08 -8.62 -11.32
CA GLU A 71 -15.29 -7.79 -11.26
C GLU A 71 -15.07 -6.47 -10.53
N THR A 72 -14.26 -6.47 -9.49
CA THR A 72 -13.91 -5.24 -8.74
C THR A 72 -13.11 -4.28 -9.61
N VAL A 73 -12.15 -4.80 -10.37
CA VAL A 73 -11.39 -4.00 -11.33
C VAL A 73 -12.32 -3.48 -12.42
N VAL A 74 -13.17 -4.33 -13.00
CA VAL A 74 -14.16 -3.93 -14.01
C VAL A 74 -15.09 -2.82 -13.49
N ALA A 75 -15.63 -2.97 -12.27
CA ALA A 75 -16.48 -1.95 -11.65
C ALA A 75 -15.73 -0.61 -11.48
N SER A 76 -14.49 -0.66 -11.00
CA SER A 76 -13.64 0.52 -10.84
C SER A 76 -13.36 1.22 -12.18
N LEU A 77 -13.03 0.45 -13.24
CA LEU A 77 -12.82 1.00 -14.58
C LEU A 77 -14.12 1.53 -15.21
N ALA A 78 -15.27 0.93 -14.92
CA ALA A 78 -16.58 1.43 -15.34
C ALA A 78 -16.91 2.79 -14.67
N LEU A 79 -16.61 2.93 -13.38
CA LEU A 79 -16.75 4.21 -12.66
C LEU A 79 -15.79 5.26 -13.21
N ALA A 80 -14.54 4.91 -13.55
CA ALA A 80 -13.60 5.79 -14.21
C ALA A 80 -14.13 6.24 -15.60
N ARG A 81 -14.75 5.32 -16.38
CA ARG A 81 -15.40 5.63 -17.66
C ARG A 81 -16.55 6.65 -17.53
N LEU A 82 -17.24 6.62 -16.40
CA LEU A 82 -18.33 7.56 -16.12
C LEU A 82 -17.86 8.89 -15.49
N GLY A 83 -16.60 8.99 -15.09
CA GLY A 83 -16.09 10.16 -14.34
C GLY A 83 -16.65 10.26 -12.92
N ALA A 84 -17.06 9.14 -12.33
CA ALA A 84 -17.51 9.07 -10.94
C ALA A 84 -16.34 9.25 -9.98
N VAL A 85 -16.61 9.81 -8.79
CA VAL A 85 -15.63 9.90 -7.69
C VAL A 85 -15.68 8.60 -6.89
N GLN A 86 -14.59 7.86 -6.90
CA GLN A 86 -14.49 6.56 -6.27
C GLN A 86 -13.95 6.67 -4.85
N THR A 87 -14.59 5.98 -3.91
CA THR A 87 -14.08 5.80 -2.53
C THR A 87 -13.88 4.32 -2.26
N PRO A 88 -12.67 3.78 -2.55
CA PRO A 88 -12.32 2.41 -2.22
C PRO A 88 -12.30 2.18 -0.71
N VAL A 89 -12.99 1.14 -0.23
CA VAL A 89 -13.02 0.75 1.18
C VAL A 89 -12.44 -0.66 1.32
N ILE A 90 -11.45 -0.82 2.19
CA ILE A 90 -10.81 -2.11 2.43
C ILE A 90 -11.85 -3.13 2.92
N PRO A 91 -11.95 -4.34 2.31
CA PRO A 91 -12.98 -5.33 2.68
C PRO A 91 -12.92 -5.81 4.13
N LEU A 92 -11.78 -5.64 4.81
CA LEU A 92 -11.62 -6.01 6.21
C LEU A 92 -12.12 -4.95 7.20
N HIS A 93 -12.43 -3.73 6.75
CA HIS A 93 -13.01 -2.69 7.60
C HIS A 93 -14.42 -3.08 8.05
N ARG A 94 -14.80 -2.63 9.23
CA ARG A 94 -16.08 -2.94 9.87
C ARG A 94 -16.83 -1.64 10.18
N GLU A 95 -17.86 -1.73 11.02
CA GLU A 95 -18.82 -0.67 11.28
C GLU A 95 -18.19 0.70 11.55
N ARG A 96 -17.16 0.74 12.37
CA ARG A 96 -16.53 2.00 12.80
C ARG A 96 -15.88 2.74 11.63
N GLU A 97 -15.01 2.04 10.90
CA GLU A 97 -14.28 2.62 9.77
C GLU A 97 -15.23 2.90 8.59
N VAL A 98 -16.10 1.94 8.27
CA VAL A 98 -17.04 2.07 7.16
C VAL A 98 -18.03 3.20 7.41
N GLY A 99 -18.60 3.30 8.61
CA GLY A 99 -19.53 4.38 8.98
C GLY A 99 -18.89 5.76 8.84
N PHE A 100 -17.66 5.91 9.33
CA PHE A 100 -16.90 7.15 9.18
C PHE A 100 -16.67 7.51 7.71
N ILE A 101 -16.17 6.55 6.92
CA ILE A 101 -15.85 6.76 5.49
C ILE A 101 -17.10 7.15 4.70
N LEU A 102 -18.22 6.47 4.91
CA LEU A 102 -19.46 6.79 4.19
C LEU A 102 -19.98 8.20 4.51
N ALA A 103 -19.93 8.58 5.77
CA ALA A 103 -20.38 9.91 6.21
C ALA A 103 -19.47 11.00 5.64
N GLU A 104 -18.16 10.84 5.74
CA GLU A 104 -17.18 11.86 5.36
C GLU A 104 -17.02 11.99 3.84
N SER A 105 -17.05 10.86 3.11
CA SER A 105 -16.99 10.87 1.64
C SER A 105 -18.26 11.39 0.99
N ALA A 106 -19.37 11.53 1.74
CA ALA A 106 -20.71 11.85 1.24
C ALA A 106 -21.10 10.92 0.05
N ALA A 107 -20.86 9.61 0.23
CA ALA A 107 -21.17 8.62 -0.80
C ALA A 107 -22.67 8.55 -1.10
N GLU A 108 -23.02 8.62 -2.38
CA GLU A 108 -24.39 8.48 -2.87
C GLU A 108 -24.75 7.03 -3.16
N PHE A 109 -23.76 6.24 -3.54
CA PHE A 109 -23.87 4.82 -3.81
C PHE A 109 -22.79 4.04 -3.07
N VAL A 110 -23.12 2.80 -2.65
CA VAL A 110 -22.15 1.90 -2.03
C VAL A 110 -22.27 0.52 -2.67
N LEU A 111 -21.21 0.05 -3.33
CA LEU A 111 -21.12 -1.31 -3.87
C LEU A 111 -20.60 -2.26 -2.79
N VAL A 112 -21.26 -3.39 -2.58
CA VAL A 112 -20.89 -4.41 -1.58
C VAL A 112 -20.98 -5.82 -2.16
N PRO A 113 -20.17 -6.80 -1.67
CA PRO A 113 -20.12 -8.14 -2.25
C PRO A 113 -21.27 -9.06 -1.80
N GLY A 114 -22.21 -8.58 -0.97
CA GLY A 114 -23.13 -9.46 -0.26
C GLY A 114 -22.44 -10.11 0.94
N VAL A 115 -22.52 -11.42 1.07
CA VAL A 115 -21.77 -12.20 2.06
C VAL A 115 -20.41 -12.58 1.49
N TRP A 116 -19.33 -12.15 2.16
CA TRP A 116 -17.97 -12.53 1.81
C TRP A 116 -17.20 -12.98 3.05
N ARG A 117 -16.54 -14.13 2.96
CA ARG A 117 -15.81 -14.77 4.07
C ARG A 117 -16.63 -14.87 5.37
N GLY A 118 -17.91 -15.25 5.23
CA GLY A 118 -18.83 -15.42 6.35
C GLY A 118 -19.39 -14.12 6.95
N PHE A 119 -19.05 -12.96 6.40
CA PHE A 119 -19.55 -11.67 6.89
C PHE A 119 -20.49 -11.01 5.88
N ASP A 120 -21.67 -10.54 6.37
CA ASP A 120 -22.67 -9.85 5.56
C ASP A 120 -22.40 -8.35 5.47
N HIS A 121 -21.68 -7.95 4.42
CA HIS A 121 -21.36 -6.56 4.13
C HIS A 121 -22.61 -5.73 3.78
N THR A 122 -23.59 -6.34 3.13
CA THR A 122 -24.85 -5.67 2.78
C THR A 122 -25.63 -5.26 4.01
N ALA A 123 -25.81 -6.17 4.96
CA ALA A 123 -26.51 -5.89 6.20
C ALA A 123 -25.77 -4.80 7.03
N MET A 124 -24.44 -4.87 7.08
CA MET A 124 -23.63 -3.85 7.76
C MET A 124 -23.84 -2.47 7.13
N VAL A 125 -23.62 -2.35 5.81
CA VAL A 125 -23.69 -1.06 5.11
C VAL A 125 -25.11 -0.48 5.16
N ARG A 126 -26.16 -1.29 5.03
CA ARG A 126 -27.55 -0.81 5.17
C ARG A 126 -27.87 -0.22 6.54
N ARG A 127 -27.20 -0.69 7.61
CA ARG A 127 -27.37 -0.08 8.96
C ARG A 127 -26.61 1.24 9.10
N LEU A 128 -25.51 1.41 8.35
CA LEU A 128 -24.61 2.58 8.43
C LEU A 128 -24.97 3.67 7.43
N ALA A 129 -25.58 3.28 6.32
CA ALA A 129 -25.96 4.19 5.26
C ALA A 129 -27.06 5.14 5.74
N GLY A 130 -26.84 6.45 5.59
CA GLY A 130 -27.87 7.47 5.85
C GLY A 130 -28.99 7.45 4.81
N ASP A 131 -30.04 8.20 5.09
CA ASP A 131 -31.13 8.39 4.15
C ASP A 131 -30.61 8.96 2.82
N GLY A 132 -30.98 8.32 1.71
CA GLY A 132 -30.55 8.72 0.36
C GLY A 132 -29.34 7.98 -0.19
N VAL A 133 -28.59 7.22 0.62
CA VAL A 133 -27.47 6.37 0.14
C VAL A 133 -28.03 5.07 -0.45
N ARG A 134 -27.70 4.79 -1.71
CA ARG A 134 -28.13 3.56 -2.41
C ARG A 134 -27.11 2.46 -2.25
N VAL A 135 -27.48 1.38 -1.57
CA VAL A 135 -26.64 0.20 -1.38
C VAL A 135 -26.89 -0.79 -2.51
N LEU A 136 -25.85 -1.11 -3.26
CA LEU A 136 -25.89 -2.02 -4.41
C LEU A 136 -25.11 -3.30 -4.10
N PRO A 137 -25.78 -4.40 -3.72
CA PRO A 137 -25.15 -5.71 -3.65
C PRO A 137 -24.78 -6.18 -5.07
N VAL A 138 -23.51 -6.49 -5.28
CA VAL A 138 -22.97 -6.96 -6.58
C VAL A 138 -22.36 -8.36 -6.48
N GLY A 139 -22.69 -9.10 -5.44
CA GLY A 139 -22.21 -10.49 -5.24
C GLY A 139 -22.68 -11.45 -6.32
N ASP A 140 -23.87 -11.22 -6.85
CA ASP A 140 -24.47 -12.04 -7.92
C ASP A 140 -24.15 -11.50 -9.33
N GLY A 141 -23.33 -10.46 -9.43
CA GLY A 141 -22.90 -9.84 -10.68
C GLY A 141 -23.08 -8.32 -10.69
N LEU A 142 -22.33 -7.68 -11.56
CA LEU A 142 -22.41 -6.23 -11.79
C LEU A 142 -23.61 -5.91 -12.68
N PRO A 143 -24.29 -4.77 -12.49
CA PRO A 143 -25.35 -4.33 -13.41
C PRO A 143 -24.73 -4.05 -14.79
N MET A 144 -25.35 -4.56 -15.84
CA MET A 144 -24.91 -4.42 -17.21
C MET A 144 -26.05 -3.95 -18.11
N ALA A 145 -25.72 -3.05 -19.06
CA ALA A 145 -26.66 -2.58 -20.09
C ALA A 145 -25.94 -2.40 -21.44
N ASP A 146 -26.68 -2.00 -22.48
CA ASP A 146 -26.13 -1.76 -23.80
C ASP A 146 -25.21 -0.52 -23.78
N PRO A 147 -23.92 -0.65 -24.08
CA PRO A 147 -22.99 0.47 -24.11
C PRO A 147 -23.24 1.47 -25.24
N ALA A 148 -24.05 1.14 -26.25
CA ALA A 148 -24.42 2.09 -27.31
C ALA A 148 -25.12 3.36 -26.78
N GLY A 149 -25.74 3.28 -25.60
CA GLY A 149 -26.33 4.41 -24.90
C GLY A 149 -25.32 5.33 -24.18
N LEU A 150 -24.05 4.96 -24.07
CA LEU A 150 -23.06 5.80 -23.43
C LEU A 150 -22.68 7.00 -24.31
N PRO A 151 -22.46 8.20 -23.72
CA PRO A 151 -21.92 9.32 -24.46
C PRO A 151 -20.52 8.99 -24.98
N VAL A 152 -20.15 9.60 -26.11
CA VAL A 152 -18.77 9.55 -26.59
C VAL A 152 -17.84 10.02 -25.47
N TRP A 153 -16.77 9.26 -25.24
CA TRP A 153 -15.79 9.68 -24.24
C TRP A 153 -15.05 10.92 -24.73
N ASP A 154 -15.23 12.00 -24.00
CA ASP A 154 -14.54 13.26 -24.24
C ASP A 154 -14.00 13.79 -22.89
N PRO A 155 -12.70 13.66 -22.63
CA PRO A 155 -12.11 14.12 -21.38
C PRO A 155 -12.10 15.65 -21.24
N ASP A 156 -12.26 16.39 -22.34
CA ASP A 156 -12.30 17.86 -22.36
C ASP A 156 -13.73 18.41 -22.38
N GLY A 157 -14.71 17.62 -22.84
CA GLY A 157 -16.10 18.00 -23.06
C GLY A 157 -17.06 17.67 -21.92
N LEU A 158 -16.56 17.31 -20.74
CA LEU A 158 -17.43 17.07 -19.60
C LEU A 158 -18.02 18.38 -19.05
N PRO A 159 -19.29 18.36 -18.56
CA PRO A 159 -19.98 19.57 -18.11
C PRO A 159 -19.15 20.35 -17.09
N ALA A 160 -19.24 21.67 -17.12
CA ALA A 160 -18.62 22.55 -16.14
C ALA A 160 -19.00 22.08 -14.72
N GLY A 161 -18.01 21.64 -13.94
CA GLY A 161 -18.20 21.02 -12.63
C GLY A 161 -18.02 19.49 -12.60
N ALA A 162 -17.92 18.82 -13.75
CA ALA A 162 -17.56 17.40 -13.79
C ALA A 162 -16.07 17.23 -13.44
N PRO A 163 -15.73 16.26 -12.60
CA PRO A 163 -14.35 16.08 -12.14
C PRO A 163 -13.46 15.33 -13.15
N VAL A 164 -13.57 15.67 -14.44
CA VAL A 164 -12.76 15.00 -15.45
C VAL A 164 -11.89 16.01 -16.19
N GLY A 165 -10.65 15.80 -16.06
CA GLY A 165 -9.51 16.56 -16.52
C GLY A 165 -8.38 16.36 -15.49
N SER A 166 -7.15 16.59 -15.85
CA SER A 166 -5.96 16.34 -15.03
C SER A 166 -5.95 16.98 -13.61
N GLY A 167 -6.95 17.77 -13.25
CA GLY A 167 -7.03 18.49 -11.97
C GLY A 167 -8.24 18.17 -11.08
N ALA A 168 -9.18 17.31 -11.51
CA ALA A 168 -10.36 16.98 -10.70
C ALA A 168 -10.14 15.75 -9.83
N THR A 169 -10.71 15.74 -8.62
CA THR A 169 -10.69 14.57 -7.73
C THR A 169 -11.55 13.46 -8.33
N THR A 170 -10.94 12.30 -8.56
CA THR A 170 -11.61 11.10 -9.07
C THR A 170 -11.53 9.94 -8.07
N TRP A 171 -10.66 10.05 -7.04
CA TRP A 171 -10.47 9.05 -6.01
C TRP A 171 -10.32 9.69 -4.64
N ILE A 172 -10.94 9.07 -3.64
CA ILE A 172 -10.76 9.43 -2.22
C ILE A 172 -10.39 8.18 -1.45
N TYR A 173 -9.13 8.07 -1.03
CA TYR A 173 -8.64 6.99 -0.19
C TYR A 173 -8.65 7.40 1.27
N TYR A 174 -8.90 6.43 2.17
CA TYR A 174 -8.85 6.69 3.61
C TYR A 174 -7.66 6.01 4.24
N THR A 175 -6.81 6.78 4.91
CA THR A 175 -5.70 6.24 5.68
C THR A 175 -6.17 5.92 7.09
N SER A 176 -5.73 4.78 7.63
CA SER A 176 -5.82 4.53 9.07
C SER A 176 -4.88 5.49 9.79
N GLY A 177 -5.39 6.66 10.17
CA GLY A 177 -4.62 7.61 10.97
C GLY A 177 -4.16 6.94 12.26
N THR A 178 -2.88 7.10 12.58
CA THR A 178 -2.35 6.57 13.86
C THR A 178 -2.79 7.41 15.06
N THR A 179 -3.58 8.46 14.85
CA THR A 179 -3.86 9.47 15.88
C THR A 179 -5.32 9.66 16.25
N SER A 180 -6.33 9.35 15.45
CA SER A 180 -7.74 9.35 15.89
C SER A 180 -8.74 8.94 14.81
N SER A 181 -8.87 9.72 13.72
CA SER A 181 -9.83 9.45 12.65
C SER A 181 -9.11 9.21 11.32
N PRO A 182 -9.64 8.36 10.43
CA PRO A 182 -9.10 8.21 9.09
C PRO A 182 -9.08 9.56 8.37
N LYS A 183 -8.08 9.78 7.50
CA LYS A 183 -7.98 10.99 6.67
C LYS A 183 -8.38 10.66 5.26
N GLY A 184 -9.28 11.41 4.66
CA GLY A 184 -9.61 11.31 3.24
C GLY A 184 -8.54 11.97 2.37
N VAL A 185 -7.93 11.20 1.48
CA VAL A 185 -6.84 11.61 0.58
C VAL A 185 -7.39 11.69 -0.83
N GLU A 186 -7.45 12.88 -1.39
CA GLU A 186 -8.01 13.11 -2.73
C GLU A 186 -6.93 12.97 -3.81
N HIS A 187 -7.15 12.04 -4.74
CA HIS A 187 -6.33 11.85 -5.93
C HIS A 187 -7.09 12.21 -7.21
N THR A 188 -6.31 12.51 -8.24
CA THR A 188 -6.77 12.59 -9.62
C THR A 188 -6.29 11.37 -10.39
N ASP A 189 -6.86 11.09 -11.56
CA ASP A 189 -6.32 10.06 -12.45
C ASP A 189 -4.85 10.34 -12.79
N ALA A 190 -4.48 11.62 -13.01
CA ALA A 190 -3.11 11.99 -13.35
C ALA A 190 -2.10 11.64 -12.22
N THR A 191 -2.48 11.81 -10.94
CA THR A 191 -1.59 11.48 -9.83
C THR A 191 -1.38 9.98 -9.69
N LEU A 192 -2.42 9.16 -9.92
CA LEU A 192 -2.31 7.70 -9.93
C LEU A 192 -1.56 7.20 -11.17
N LEU A 193 -1.81 7.78 -12.36
CA LEU A 193 -1.05 7.46 -13.57
C LEU A 193 0.45 7.67 -13.37
N ALA A 194 0.83 8.78 -12.74
CA ALA A 194 2.24 9.07 -12.45
C ALA A 194 2.84 8.02 -11.50
N GLY A 195 2.10 7.56 -10.48
CA GLY A 195 2.52 6.50 -9.57
C GLY A 195 2.77 5.18 -10.29
N GLY A 196 1.78 4.70 -11.05
CA GLY A 196 1.90 3.44 -11.79
C GLY A 196 2.98 3.45 -12.89
N ILE A 197 3.19 4.60 -13.57
CA ILE A 197 4.31 4.78 -14.51
C ILE A 197 5.64 4.72 -13.77
N GLY A 198 5.74 5.37 -12.60
CA GLY A 198 6.92 5.33 -11.74
C GLY A 198 7.28 3.90 -11.33
N LEU A 199 6.29 3.14 -10.87
CA LEU A 199 6.42 1.73 -10.50
C LEU A 199 6.89 0.87 -11.68
N ALA A 200 6.19 0.96 -12.82
CA ALA A 200 6.50 0.18 -14.01
C ALA A 200 7.93 0.43 -14.51
N THR A 201 8.35 1.69 -14.50
CA THR A 201 9.70 2.11 -14.95
C THR A 201 10.78 1.61 -14.00
N ALA A 202 10.61 1.78 -12.68
CA ALA A 202 11.61 1.39 -11.70
C ALA A 202 11.86 -0.12 -11.67
N LEU A 203 10.80 -0.93 -11.82
CA LEU A 203 10.89 -2.40 -11.81
C LEU A 203 11.19 -3.01 -13.20
N GLY A 204 11.27 -2.18 -14.24
CA GLY A 204 11.48 -2.66 -15.61
C GLY A 204 10.40 -3.63 -16.06
N MET A 205 9.13 -3.33 -15.75
CA MET A 205 8.00 -4.18 -16.11
C MET A 205 7.77 -4.18 -17.62
N SER A 206 7.52 -5.34 -18.20
CA SER A 206 7.34 -5.52 -19.64
C SER A 206 6.20 -6.49 -19.96
N ALA A 207 5.81 -6.55 -21.23
CA ALA A 207 4.80 -7.48 -21.71
C ALA A 207 5.17 -8.96 -21.55
N ASP A 208 6.45 -9.28 -21.33
CA ASP A 208 6.95 -10.63 -21.10
C ASP A 208 6.73 -11.10 -19.65
N ASP A 209 6.33 -10.20 -18.77
CA ASP A 209 6.06 -10.52 -17.37
C ASP A 209 4.66 -11.11 -17.18
N ILE A 210 4.50 -11.82 -16.07
CA ILE A 210 3.20 -12.21 -15.51
C ILE A 210 3.20 -11.79 -14.05
N GLY A 211 2.35 -10.84 -13.72
CA GLY A 211 2.26 -10.26 -12.39
C GLY A 211 1.29 -11.00 -11.46
N SER A 212 1.11 -10.46 -10.26
CA SER A 212 0.09 -10.94 -9.32
C SER A 212 -0.51 -9.82 -8.48
N ILE A 213 -1.81 -9.93 -8.20
CA ILE A 213 -2.55 -9.07 -7.28
C ILE A 213 -3.24 -9.98 -6.27
N ALA A 214 -2.65 -10.11 -5.07
CA ALA A 214 -3.22 -10.87 -3.95
C ALA A 214 -3.36 -9.99 -2.69
N PHE A 215 -3.05 -8.71 -2.81
CA PHE A 215 -3.29 -7.67 -1.82
C PHE A 215 -4.62 -6.95 -2.13
N PRO A 216 -5.21 -6.22 -1.16
CA PRO A 216 -6.48 -5.53 -1.39
C PRO A 216 -6.41 -4.51 -2.54
N TYR A 217 -7.19 -4.73 -3.60
CA TYR A 217 -7.29 -3.77 -4.71
C TYR A 217 -7.83 -2.41 -4.26
N ALA A 218 -8.62 -2.37 -3.19
CA ALA A 218 -9.09 -1.14 -2.56
C ALA A 218 -7.99 -0.29 -1.90
N HIS A 219 -6.78 -0.81 -1.72
CA HIS A 219 -5.61 -0.03 -1.33
C HIS A 219 -5.08 0.75 -2.54
N VAL A 220 -4.50 1.93 -2.32
CA VAL A 220 -3.97 2.78 -3.42
C VAL A 220 -3.00 2.04 -4.34
N ALA A 221 -2.24 1.07 -3.82
CA ALA A 221 -1.36 0.21 -4.61
C ALA A 221 -2.12 -0.67 -5.63
N GLY A 222 -3.42 -0.92 -5.46
CA GLY A 222 -4.21 -1.72 -6.39
C GLY A 222 -4.35 -1.05 -7.76
N PRO A 223 -5.00 0.11 -7.85
CA PRO A 223 -5.04 0.88 -9.10
C PRO A 223 -3.67 1.25 -9.65
N ASP A 224 -2.69 1.55 -8.78
CA ASP A 224 -1.32 1.83 -9.18
C ASP A 224 -0.69 0.65 -9.94
N TYR A 225 -0.90 -0.58 -9.44
CA TYR A 225 -0.43 -1.80 -10.10
C TYR A 225 -1.19 -2.09 -11.41
N VAL A 226 -2.52 -1.87 -11.45
CA VAL A 226 -3.31 -2.03 -12.69
C VAL A 226 -2.88 -1.00 -13.74
N ILE A 227 -2.54 0.23 -13.34
CA ILE A 227 -1.95 1.22 -14.23
C ILE A 227 -0.61 0.73 -14.79
N ALA A 228 0.27 0.17 -13.95
CA ALA A 228 1.54 -0.42 -14.40
C ALA A 228 1.31 -1.56 -15.40
N MET A 229 0.30 -2.42 -15.19
CA MET A 229 -0.11 -3.45 -16.16
C MET A 229 -0.56 -2.85 -17.50
N LEU A 230 -1.42 -1.82 -17.44
CA LEU A 230 -1.93 -1.15 -18.64
C LEU A 230 -0.80 -0.42 -19.41
N VAL A 231 0.15 0.18 -18.71
CA VAL A 231 1.33 0.84 -19.31
C VAL A 231 2.24 -0.18 -19.99
N SER A 232 2.57 -1.27 -19.31
CA SER A 232 3.56 -2.25 -19.75
C SER A 232 2.99 -3.38 -20.62
N GLY A 233 1.70 -3.72 -20.44
CA GLY A 233 1.00 -4.71 -21.26
C GLY A 233 1.15 -6.16 -20.80
N PHE A 234 1.53 -6.40 -19.53
CA PHE A 234 1.62 -7.74 -18.96
C PHE A 234 0.31 -8.18 -18.29
N PRO A 235 0.00 -9.50 -18.28
CA PRO A 235 -1.12 -10.05 -17.52
C PRO A 235 -0.79 -10.22 -16.05
N ALA A 236 -1.82 -10.34 -15.19
CA ALA A 236 -1.63 -10.70 -13.80
C ALA A 236 -2.59 -11.81 -13.33
N VAL A 237 -2.11 -12.64 -12.40
CA VAL A 237 -2.96 -13.50 -11.58
C VAL A 237 -3.61 -12.65 -10.49
N ILE A 238 -4.94 -12.69 -10.39
CA ILE A 238 -5.70 -11.98 -9.37
C ILE A 238 -6.33 -12.99 -8.39
N LEU A 239 -6.13 -12.77 -7.08
CA LEU A 239 -6.65 -13.61 -6.01
C LEU A 239 -7.42 -12.76 -5.01
N ASP A 240 -8.60 -13.22 -4.60
CA ASP A 240 -9.46 -12.50 -3.65
C ASP A 240 -8.97 -12.56 -2.20
N SER A 241 -8.05 -13.49 -1.93
CA SER A 241 -7.38 -13.62 -0.64
C SER A 241 -6.00 -14.24 -0.82
N PHE A 242 -5.07 -13.84 0.04
CA PHE A 242 -3.73 -14.39 0.07
C PHE A 242 -3.64 -15.55 1.06
N GLU A 243 -3.41 -16.76 0.54
CA GLU A 243 -2.99 -17.95 1.27
C GLU A 243 -1.72 -18.46 0.58
N PRO A 244 -0.57 -18.53 1.27
CA PRO A 244 0.74 -18.72 0.62
C PRO A 244 0.85 -19.99 -0.22
N GLY A 245 0.32 -21.13 0.26
CA GLY A 245 0.37 -22.40 -0.46
C GLY A 245 -0.50 -22.40 -1.70
N HIS A 246 -1.72 -21.87 -1.59
CA HIS A 246 -2.63 -21.73 -2.74
C HIS A 246 -2.06 -20.73 -3.76
N ALA A 247 -1.62 -19.56 -3.31
CA ALA A 247 -1.01 -18.55 -4.18
C ALA A 247 0.18 -19.12 -4.94
N ALA A 248 1.10 -19.82 -4.26
CA ALA A 248 2.25 -20.44 -4.91
C ALA A 248 1.86 -21.50 -5.96
N ALA A 249 0.81 -22.29 -5.71
CA ALA A 249 0.31 -23.28 -6.66
C ALA A 249 -0.28 -22.61 -7.91
N VAL A 250 -1.10 -21.56 -7.74
CA VAL A 250 -1.67 -20.79 -8.86
C VAL A 250 -0.56 -20.06 -9.64
N TYR A 251 0.39 -19.42 -8.93
CA TYR A 251 1.49 -18.71 -9.55
C TYR A 251 2.39 -19.63 -10.39
N ARG A 252 2.64 -20.84 -9.89
CA ARG A 252 3.37 -21.86 -10.66
C ARG A 252 2.60 -22.28 -11.92
N ARG A 253 1.29 -22.47 -11.82
CA ARG A 253 0.43 -22.86 -12.95
C ARG A 253 0.48 -21.83 -14.07
N HIS A 254 0.45 -20.54 -13.72
CA HIS A 254 0.41 -19.44 -14.67
C HIS A 254 1.79 -18.86 -15.02
N GLY A 255 2.88 -19.37 -14.43
CA GLY A 255 4.21 -18.88 -14.72
C GLY A 255 4.49 -17.45 -14.21
N VAL A 256 3.94 -17.08 -13.05
CA VAL A 256 4.11 -15.74 -12.47
C VAL A 256 5.58 -15.39 -12.32
N THR A 257 5.99 -14.25 -12.87
CA THR A 257 7.36 -13.73 -12.84
C THR A 257 7.55 -12.66 -11.76
N MET A 258 6.47 -11.95 -11.40
CA MET A 258 6.49 -10.86 -10.41
C MET A 258 5.38 -11.04 -9.40
N ALA A 259 5.74 -11.04 -8.13
CA ALA A 259 4.79 -11.12 -7.02
C ALA A 259 5.19 -10.16 -5.89
N GLY A 260 4.37 -10.07 -4.85
CA GLY A 260 4.70 -9.31 -3.66
C GLY A 260 3.53 -8.57 -3.06
N GLY A 261 3.84 -7.44 -2.45
CA GLY A 261 2.89 -6.57 -1.72
C GLY A 261 3.58 -5.88 -0.55
N SER A 262 4.01 -6.63 0.46
CA SER A 262 4.73 -6.12 1.63
C SER A 262 5.72 -7.15 2.16
N THR A 263 6.51 -6.77 3.17
CA THR A 263 7.45 -7.69 3.84
C THR A 263 6.76 -8.92 4.42
N ALA A 264 5.50 -8.82 4.82
CA ALA A 264 4.70 -9.97 5.28
C ALA A 264 4.50 -11.02 4.16
N PHE A 265 4.35 -10.59 2.91
CA PHE A 265 4.27 -11.53 1.78
C PHE A 265 5.61 -12.24 1.54
N TYR A 266 6.73 -11.54 1.68
CA TYR A 266 8.06 -12.15 1.51
C TYR A 266 8.29 -13.22 2.58
N GLN A 267 7.99 -12.92 3.84
CA GLN A 267 8.08 -13.88 4.94
C GLN A 267 7.17 -15.09 4.69
N ALA A 268 5.92 -14.86 4.28
CA ALA A 268 4.96 -15.94 4.03
C ALA A 268 5.41 -16.87 2.88
N PHE A 269 5.97 -16.33 1.78
CA PHE A 269 6.53 -17.14 0.71
C PHE A 269 7.81 -17.87 1.13
N LEU A 270 8.65 -17.25 1.95
CA LEU A 270 9.85 -17.87 2.50
C LEU A 270 9.47 -19.09 3.36
N ASP A 271 8.51 -18.93 4.27
CA ASP A 271 8.03 -20.01 5.13
C ASP A 271 7.38 -21.14 4.34
N GLU A 272 6.58 -20.79 3.31
CA GLU A 272 5.99 -21.79 2.42
C GLU A 272 7.04 -22.49 1.56
N SER A 273 8.09 -21.81 1.12
CA SER A 273 9.21 -22.42 0.42
C SER A 273 9.92 -23.47 1.29
N ARG A 274 10.11 -23.18 2.58
CA ARG A 274 10.69 -24.11 3.54
C ARG A 274 9.81 -25.33 3.75
N ARG A 275 8.49 -25.13 3.98
CA ARG A 275 7.50 -26.22 4.09
C ARG A 275 7.43 -27.06 2.82
N TYR A 276 7.48 -26.43 1.65
CA TYR A 276 7.45 -27.11 0.35
C TYR A 276 8.67 -28.02 0.18
N ARG A 277 9.89 -27.54 0.48
CA ARG A 277 11.11 -28.35 0.42
C ARG A 277 11.14 -29.49 1.43
N GLN A 278 10.58 -29.30 2.64
CA GLN A 278 10.45 -30.38 3.62
C GLN A 278 9.53 -31.50 3.11
N ARG A 279 8.40 -31.15 2.47
CA ARG A 279 7.45 -32.12 1.91
C ARG A 279 7.99 -32.82 0.65
N LEU A 280 8.74 -32.08 -0.15
CA LEU A 280 9.24 -32.52 -1.46
C LEU A 280 10.73 -32.17 -1.62
N PRO A 281 11.66 -32.91 -0.97
CA PRO A 281 13.08 -32.52 -0.92
C PRO A 281 13.80 -32.44 -2.28
N ARG A 282 13.24 -33.12 -3.31
CA ARG A 282 13.78 -33.10 -4.68
C ARG A 282 13.05 -32.12 -5.60
N ALA A 283 12.02 -31.45 -5.12
CA ALA A 283 11.34 -30.41 -5.90
C ALA A 283 12.26 -29.19 -6.03
N GLY A 284 12.19 -28.52 -7.17
CA GLY A 284 12.90 -27.27 -7.41
C GLY A 284 12.34 -26.11 -6.60
N ARG A 285 12.42 -24.92 -7.16
CA ARG A 285 11.90 -23.68 -6.54
C ARG A 285 10.39 -23.75 -6.30
N LEU A 286 9.92 -23.08 -5.24
CA LEU A 286 8.49 -22.96 -4.94
C LEU A 286 7.70 -22.39 -6.14
N ILE A 287 8.21 -21.33 -6.77
CA ILE A 287 7.67 -20.71 -7.97
C ILE A 287 8.82 -20.58 -8.98
N PRO A 288 8.98 -21.53 -9.92
CA PRO A 288 10.16 -21.59 -10.80
C PRO A 288 10.36 -20.37 -11.69
N SER A 289 9.28 -19.73 -12.13
CA SER A 289 9.28 -18.55 -13.00
C SER A 289 9.53 -17.22 -12.27
N LEU A 290 9.47 -17.20 -10.93
CA LEU A 290 9.56 -15.97 -10.17
C LEU A 290 10.95 -15.34 -10.32
N ARG A 291 11.00 -14.13 -10.89
CA ARG A 291 12.21 -13.32 -11.02
C ARG A 291 12.30 -12.19 -10.00
N LEU A 292 11.14 -11.77 -9.46
CA LEU A 292 11.03 -10.56 -8.65
C LEU A 292 9.95 -10.69 -7.57
N LEU A 293 10.30 -10.40 -6.33
CA LEU A 293 9.37 -10.00 -5.28
C LEU A 293 9.54 -8.51 -5.01
N SER A 294 8.46 -7.74 -5.18
CA SER A 294 8.47 -6.30 -4.94
C SER A 294 7.38 -5.85 -3.98
N GLY A 295 7.63 -4.79 -3.25
CA GLY A 295 6.62 -4.22 -2.34
C GLY A 295 7.16 -3.09 -1.49
N GLY A 296 6.37 -2.74 -0.47
CA GLY A 296 6.67 -1.64 0.43
C GLY A 296 5.75 -1.63 1.63
N GLY A 297 5.60 -0.45 2.25
CA GLY A 297 4.63 -0.22 3.32
C GLY A 297 5.05 -0.65 4.72
N ALA A 298 6.17 -1.37 4.86
CA ALA A 298 6.79 -1.71 6.14
C ALA A 298 8.31 -1.78 5.96
N PRO A 299 9.12 -1.61 7.01
CA PRO A 299 10.57 -1.79 6.92
C PRO A 299 10.95 -3.19 6.41
N MET A 300 12.07 -3.27 5.67
CA MET A 300 12.65 -4.53 5.20
C MET A 300 13.82 -4.92 6.11
N PRO A 301 13.70 -5.96 6.96
CA PRO A 301 14.83 -6.45 7.72
C PRO A 301 15.90 -7.05 6.77
N PRO A 302 17.20 -6.69 6.94
CA PRO A 302 18.27 -7.22 6.10
C PRO A 302 18.35 -8.77 6.10
N GLU A 303 18.01 -9.40 7.21
CA GLU A 303 17.97 -10.86 7.36
C GLU A 303 16.87 -11.48 6.50
N LEU A 304 15.67 -10.85 6.47
CA LEU A 304 14.57 -11.28 5.61
C LEU A 304 14.92 -11.12 4.14
N TYR A 305 15.54 -9.98 3.77
CA TYR A 305 16.05 -9.74 2.42
C TYR A 305 16.99 -10.87 1.99
N ALA A 306 18.02 -11.13 2.79
CA ALA A 306 19.03 -12.13 2.48
C ALA A 306 18.46 -13.57 2.43
N ALA A 307 17.56 -13.92 3.36
CA ALA A 307 16.94 -15.24 3.38
C ALA A 307 15.99 -15.44 2.19
N ALA A 308 15.11 -14.46 1.91
CA ALA A 308 14.16 -14.54 0.82
C ALA A 308 14.88 -14.59 -0.54
N GLY A 309 15.87 -13.75 -0.78
CA GLY A 309 16.67 -13.75 -2.01
C GLY A 309 17.32 -15.11 -2.29
N ARG A 310 17.98 -15.68 -1.28
CA ARG A 310 18.65 -16.99 -1.42
C ARG A 310 17.66 -18.15 -1.56
N GLU A 311 16.61 -18.18 -0.74
CA GLU A 311 15.74 -19.36 -0.66
C GLU A 311 14.64 -19.38 -1.70
N LEU A 312 14.20 -18.22 -2.20
CA LEU A 312 13.25 -18.10 -3.30
C LEU A 312 13.96 -17.96 -4.65
N ASP A 313 15.27 -17.63 -4.64
CA ASP A 313 16.11 -17.46 -5.83
C ASP A 313 15.50 -16.44 -6.81
N CYS A 314 15.18 -15.26 -6.32
CA CYS A 314 14.63 -14.14 -7.09
C CYS A 314 15.15 -12.81 -6.51
N ALA A 315 15.07 -11.74 -7.30
CA ALA A 315 15.36 -10.41 -6.79
C ALA A 315 14.30 -9.97 -5.76
N ILE A 316 14.75 -9.40 -4.66
CA ILE A 316 13.88 -8.80 -3.64
C ILE A 316 14.06 -7.29 -3.73
N VAL A 317 13.00 -6.58 -4.10
CA VAL A 317 13.05 -5.13 -4.32
C VAL A 317 12.03 -4.45 -3.43
N HIS A 318 12.47 -3.43 -2.71
CA HIS A 318 11.63 -2.74 -1.75
C HIS A 318 11.53 -1.25 -2.10
N GLY A 319 10.36 -0.66 -1.82
CA GLY A 319 10.08 0.74 -2.09
C GLY A 319 9.38 1.42 -0.93
N TYR A 320 9.29 2.74 -1.04
CA TYR A 320 8.58 3.60 -0.10
C TYR A 320 7.49 4.36 -0.82
N GLY A 321 6.32 4.34 -0.24
CA GLY A 321 5.13 5.06 -0.69
C GLY A 321 4.13 5.19 0.44
N MET A 322 3.17 6.04 0.25
CA MET A 322 2.07 6.29 1.17
C MET A 322 0.80 6.62 0.39
N THR A 323 -0.33 6.66 1.06
CA THR A 323 -1.58 6.96 0.34
C THR A 323 -1.52 8.31 -0.35
N GLU A 324 -0.89 9.29 0.26
CA GLU A 324 -0.71 10.65 -0.27
C GLU A 324 0.24 10.72 -1.49
N CYS A 325 1.11 9.72 -1.63
CA CYS A 325 2.05 9.61 -2.75
C CYS A 325 2.34 8.12 -2.98
N PRO A 326 1.59 7.44 -3.87
CA PRO A 326 1.59 5.97 -3.98
C PRO A 326 2.97 5.36 -4.20
N MET A 327 3.82 6.05 -4.97
CA MET A 327 5.17 5.61 -5.25
C MET A 327 6.15 6.79 -5.12
N ILE A 328 6.96 6.79 -4.08
CA ILE A 328 7.96 7.83 -3.79
C ILE A 328 9.34 7.39 -4.27
N THR A 329 9.80 6.27 -3.73
CA THR A 329 11.06 5.65 -4.10
C THR A 329 10.87 4.16 -4.35
N MET A 330 11.71 3.59 -5.20
CA MET A 330 11.75 2.16 -5.46
C MET A 330 13.19 1.74 -5.76
N GLY A 331 13.61 0.62 -5.21
CA GLY A 331 14.80 -0.08 -5.66
C GLY A 331 14.60 -0.64 -7.07
N THR A 332 15.67 -1.00 -7.71
CA THR A 332 15.65 -1.66 -9.02
C THR A 332 16.29 -3.04 -8.93
N PRO A 333 15.94 -3.99 -9.81
CA PRO A 333 16.59 -5.31 -9.83
C PRO A 333 18.11 -5.26 -10.13
N TYR A 334 18.64 -4.09 -10.47
CA TYR A 334 20.05 -3.86 -10.79
C TYR A 334 20.84 -3.20 -9.65
N ASP A 335 20.17 -2.82 -8.58
CA ASP A 335 20.83 -2.26 -7.39
C ASP A 335 21.61 -3.38 -6.67
N SER A 336 22.67 -3.01 -5.95
CA SER A 336 23.44 -3.96 -5.16
C SER A 336 22.66 -4.49 -3.96
N ASP A 337 23.07 -5.65 -3.43
CA ASP A 337 22.49 -6.24 -2.21
C ASP A 337 22.52 -5.27 -1.02
N GLU A 338 23.56 -4.45 -0.91
CA GLU A 338 23.70 -3.44 0.13
C GLU A 338 22.64 -2.34 -0.04
N GLN A 339 22.41 -1.86 -1.27
CA GLN A 339 21.37 -0.86 -1.57
C GLN A 339 19.98 -1.44 -1.32
N LEU A 340 19.67 -2.63 -1.82
CA LEU A 340 18.36 -3.27 -1.68
C LEU A 340 18.02 -3.67 -0.25
N SER A 341 19.02 -4.07 0.55
CA SER A 341 18.79 -4.49 1.95
C SER A 341 18.75 -3.34 2.95
N ARG A 342 19.30 -2.17 2.62
CA ARG A 342 19.49 -1.06 3.58
C ARG A 342 18.83 0.25 3.17
N THR A 343 18.20 0.32 2.02
CA THR A 343 17.54 1.52 1.53
C THR A 343 16.12 1.21 1.05
N VAL A 344 15.35 2.25 0.80
CA VAL A 344 14.02 2.12 0.17
C VAL A 344 14.07 2.56 -1.31
N GLY A 345 15.24 2.47 -1.94
CA GLY A 345 15.46 2.80 -3.35
C GLY A 345 15.67 4.29 -3.61
N LYS A 346 15.62 4.64 -4.89
CA LYS A 346 15.73 6.03 -5.39
C LYS A 346 14.38 6.63 -5.71
N PRO A 347 14.25 7.97 -5.73
CA PRO A 347 13.05 8.61 -6.24
C PRO A 347 12.68 8.09 -7.62
N VAL A 348 11.43 7.66 -7.79
CA VAL A 348 10.93 7.20 -9.09
C VAL A 348 10.74 8.36 -10.05
N VAL A 349 10.58 8.07 -11.34
CA VAL A 349 10.37 9.11 -12.37
C VAL A 349 9.17 9.97 -11.97
N GLY A 350 9.39 11.29 -11.90
CA GLY A 350 8.38 12.27 -11.51
C GLY A 350 8.31 12.57 -10.01
N ALA A 351 9.01 11.84 -9.14
CA ALA A 351 9.14 12.14 -7.72
C ALA A 351 10.38 12.99 -7.43
N GLN A 352 10.22 13.97 -6.55
CA GLN A 352 11.33 14.77 -6.00
C GLN A 352 11.31 14.63 -4.48
N VAL A 353 12.38 14.10 -3.94
CA VAL A 353 12.59 13.92 -2.49
C VAL A 353 13.63 14.90 -2.01
N ARG A 354 13.31 15.61 -0.93
CA ARG A 354 14.24 16.48 -0.21
C ARG A 354 14.19 16.16 1.28
N ILE A 355 15.29 16.39 1.97
CA ILE A 355 15.37 16.20 3.42
C ILE A 355 15.47 17.59 4.05
N LEU A 356 14.55 17.91 4.96
CA LEU A 356 14.54 19.20 5.66
C LEU A 356 14.94 19.03 7.11
N LEU A 357 15.83 19.91 7.56
CA LEU A 357 16.21 20.05 8.96
C LEU A 357 15.11 20.78 9.77
N PRO A 358 15.14 20.73 11.11
CA PRO A 358 14.14 21.38 11.95
C PRO A 358 14.03 22.89 11.75
N ASP A 359 15.09 23.57 11.30
CA ASP A 359 15.11 25.00 10.99
C ASP A 359 14.55 25.32 9.59
N GLY A 360 14.15 24.29 8.82
CA GLY A 360 13.62 24.41 7.47
C GLY A 360 14.67 24.47 6.36
N SER A 361 15.97 24.43 6.69
CA SER A 361 17.04 24.32 5.69
C SER A 361 17.10 22.91 5.10
N GLU A 362 17.67 22.76 3.91
CA GLU A 362 17.89 21.47 3.27
C GLU A 362 19.11 20.77 3.88
N ALA A 363 18.94 19.51 4.27
CA ALA A 363 19.98 18.68 4.85
C ALA A 363 21.07 18.35 3.82
N GLY A 364 22.30 18.23 4.27
CA GLY A 364 23.40 17.69 3.48
C GLY A 364 23.24 16.18 3.21
N THR A 365 24.05 15.68 2.26
CA THR A 365 24.08 14.23 1.96
C THR A 365 24.48 13.43 3.21
N GLY A 366 23.68 12.43 3.57
CA GLY A 366 23.89 11.60 4.76
C GLY A 366 23.38 12.23 6.06
N GLU A 367 22.90 13.46 6.03
CA GLU A 367 22.33 14.14 7.19
C GLU A 367 20.83 13.84 7.29
N SER A 368 20.37 13.41 8.47
CA SER A 368 18.98 13.00 8.70
C SER A 368 18.09 14.20 9.01
N GLY A 369 16.92 14.23 8.38
CA GLY A 369 15.87 15.21 8.60
C GLY A 369 14.51 14.69 8.17
N GLU A 370 13.51 15.57 8.08
CA GLU A 370 12.19 15.20 7.59
C GLU A 370 12.18 15.00 6.07
N VAL A 371 11.68 13.85 5.63
CA VAL A 371 11.48 13.57 4.21
C VAL A 371 10.33 14.43 3.68
N THR A 372 10.59 15.24 2.66
CA THR A 372 9.58 16.06 1.99
C THR A 372 9.52 15.75 0.51
N LEU A 373 8.34 15.97 -0.10
CA LEU A 373 8.02 15.50 -1.43
C LEU A 373 7.46 16.60 -2.31
N LYS A 374 7.85 16.55 -3.60
CA LYS A 374 7.14 17.17 -4.72
C LYS A 374 7.03 16.15 -5.85
N GLY A 375 6.04 16.28 -6.70
CA GLY A 375 5.96 15.40 -7.87
C GLY A 375 4.54 15.21 -8.40
N ALA A 376 4.47 14.65 -9.59
CA ALA A 376 3.21 14.45 -10.32
C ALA A 376 2.29 13.42 -9.65
N MET A 377 2.84 12.48 -8.85
CA MET A 377 2.07 11.47 -8.13
C MET A 377 1.55 11.95 -6.76
N LEU A 378 1.91 13.15 -6.33
CA LEU A 378 1.47 13.68 -5.05
C LEU A 378 -0.05 13.95 -5.09
N PHE A 379 -0.76 13.54 -4.05
CA PHE A 379 -2.18 13.77 -3.89
C PHE A 379 -2.55 15.25 -4.03
N ARG A 380 -3.81 15.51 -4.32
CA ARG A 380 -4.29 16.88 -4.49
C ARG A 380 -4.42 17.62 -3.16
N ARG A 381 -5.07 16.98 -2.18
CA ARG A 381 -5.33 17.52 -0.84
C ARG A 381 -5.96 16.44 0.05
N TYR A 382 -6.07 16.72 1.32
CA TYR A 382 -7.02 16.02 2.19
C TYR A 382 -8.44 16.59 2.00
N THR A 383 -9.45 15.77 2.30
CA THR A 383 -10.85 16.22 2.38
C THR A 383 -11.03 17.32 3.41
N ASP A 384 -10.26 17.28 4.51
CA ASP A 384 -10.16 18.36 5.49
C ASP A 384 -9.12 19.42 5.06
N PRO A 385 -9.55 20.68 4.80
CA PRO A 385 -8.64 21.75 4.41
C PRO A 385 -7.61 22.11 5.49
N ALA A 386 -7.93 21.94 6.78
CA ALA A 386 -7.00 22.25 7.86
C ALA A 386 -5.84 21.24 7.88
N LEU A 387 -6.13 19.96 7.65
CA LEU A 387 -5.11 18.93 7.49
C LEU A 387 -4.23 19.18 6.26
N THR A 388 -4.84 19.66 5.17
CA THR A 388 -4.09 20.04 3.97
C THR A 388 -3.11 21.18 4.26
N ALA A 389 -3.58 22.26 4.88
CA ALA A 389 -2.73 23.40 5.21
C ALA A 389 -1.56 23.04 6.13
N ALA A 390 -1.79 22.12 7.09
CA ALA A 390 -0.76 21.65 8.02
C ALA A 390 0.26 20.70 7.36
N ALA A 391 -0.09 20.07 6.25
CA ALA A 391 0.73 19.04 5.62
C ALA A 391 1.75 19.56 4.61
N PHE A 392 1.63 20.83 4.18
CA PHE A 392 2.53 21.42 3.20
C PHE A 392 3.43 22.48 3.82
N ALA A 393 4.70 22.47 3.44
CA ALA A 393 5.65 23.50 3.79
C ALA A 393 5.41 24.78 2.96
N PRO A 394 5.96 25.95 3.37
CA PRO A 394 5.78 27.22 2.63
C PRO A 394 6.24 27.17 1.17
N ASP A 395 7.20 26.31 0.84
CA ASP A 395 7.69 26.12 -0.53
C ASP A 395 6.79 25.18 -1.37
N GLY A 396 5.66 24.72 -0.81
CA GLY A 396 4.71 23.82 -1.43
C GLY A 396 5.13 22.33 -1.43
N SER A 397 6.20 21.95 -0.73
CA SER A 397 6.55 20.55 -0.54
C SER A 397 5.65 19.90 0.52
N PHE A 398 5.24 18.65 0.27
CA PHE A 398 4.48 17.84 1.21
C PHE A 398 5.40 17.27 2.29
N ARG A 399 5.02 17.41 3.54
CA ARG A 399 5.71 16.93 4.72
C ARG A 399 5.19 15.53 5.06
N THR A 400 6.06 14.52 4.93
CA THR A 400 5.63 13.12 5.13
C THR A 400 5.46 12.74 6.60
N GLY A 401 6.15 13.46 7.49
CA GLY A 401 6.32 13.08 8.88
C GLY A 401 7.25 11.88 9.08
N ASP A 402 7.86 11.35 8.01
CA ASP A 402 8.89 10.32 8.09
C ASP A 402 10.28 10.99 8.12
N LEU A 403 11.21 10.37 8.82
CA LEU A 403 12.60 10.81 8.92
C LEU A 403 13.50 9.94 8.05
N GLY A 404 14.53 10.56 7.48
CA GLY A 404 15.48 9.84 6.63
C GLY A 404 16.62 10.74 6.14
N TYR A 405 17.48 10.16 5.33
CA TYR A 405 18.55 10.86 4.63
C TYR A 405 18.79 10.30 3.24
N LEU A 406 19.29 11.12 2.34
CA LEU A 406 19.74 10.69 1.02
C LEU A 406 21.22 10.30 1.08
N ARG A 407 21.56 9.15 0.53
CA ARG A 407 22.94 8.67 0.33
C ARG A 407 23.60 9.41 -0.83
N PRO A 408 24.96 9.38 -0.93
CA PRO A 408 25.67 9.96 -2.09
C PRO A 408 25.23 9.37 -3.45
N ASP A 409 24.76 8.12 -3.48
CA ASP A 409 24.27 7.44 -4.66
C ASP A 409 22.79 7.75 -4.99
N GLY A 410 22.14 8.61 -4.20
CA GLY A 410 20.74 9.05 -4.37
C GLY A 410 19.69 8.13 -3.78
N HIS A 411 20.08 7.03 -3.11
CA HIS A 411 19.12 6.17 -2.39
C HIS A 411 18.65 6.83 -1.09
N LEU A 412 17.36 6.63 -0.78
CA LEU A 412 16.75 7.09 0.46
C LEU A 412 16.88 6.01 1.55
N VAL A 413 17.32 6.42 2.73
CA VAL A 413 17.27 5.61 3.96
C VAL A 413 16.26 6.24 4.90
N LEU A 414 15.27 5.46 5.33
CA LEU A 414 14.32 5.89 6.36
C LEU A 414 14.87 5.53 7.74
N THR A 415 14.80 6.51 8.67
CA THR A 415 15.34 6.35 10.04
C THR A 415 14.27 6.39 11.12
N GLY A 416 13.01 6.63 10.75
CA GLY A 416 11.89 6.65 11.68
C GLY A 416 10.76 7.58 11.27
N ARG A 417 9.95 7.96 12.26
CA ARG A 417 8.86 8.92 12.10
C ARG A 417 8.94 10.01 13.15
N LEU A 418 8.60 11.24 12.78
CA LEU A 418 8.54 12.38 13.69
C LEU A 418 7.69 12.09 14.93
N LYS A 419 6.51 11.50 14.75
CA LYS A 419 5.58 11.15 15.83
C LYS A 419 5.99 9.94 16.68
N ASP A 420 6.98 9.16 16.23
CA ASP A 420 7.53 8.00 16.94
C ASP A 420 8.91 8.31 17.56
N ILE A 421 9.36 9.57 17.44
CA ILE A 421 10.50 10.07 18.19
C ILE A 421 10.15 10.11 19.66
N ILE A 422 11.00 9.55 20.48
CA ILE A 422 10.90 9.57 21.94
C ILE A 422 11.74 10.73 22.45
N ILE A 423 11.10 11.69 23.11
CA ILE A 423 11.77 12.90 23.62
C ILE A 423 12.20 12.67 25.07
N ARG A 424 13.43 12.22 25.25
CA ARG A 424 13.99 11.89 26.56
C ARG A 424 15.07 12.89 26.99
N LYS A 425 14.81 13.68 28.03
CA LYS A 425 15.71 14.72 28.54
C LYS A 425 16.26 15.68 27.44
N GLY A 426 15.41 15.97 26.44
CA GLY A 426 15.78 16.82 25.31
C GLY A 426 16.47 16.07 24.15
N GLU A 427 16.79 14.80 24.30
CA GLU A 427 17.31 13.96 23.21
C GLU A 427 16.17 13.38 22.38
N ASN A 428 16.30 13.47 21.07
CA ASN A 428 15.38 12.88 20.09
C ASN A 428 15.83 11.45 19.77
N ILE A 429 15.13 10.46 20.30
CA ILE A 429 15.48 9.03 20.16
C ILE A 429 14.56 8.39 19.12
N SER A 430 15.15 7.80 18.08
CA SER A 430 14.40 7.02 17.11
C SER A 430 13.97 5.68 17.70
N ALA A 431 12.65 5.47 17.81
CA ALA A 431 12.10 4.19 18.22
C ALA A 431 12.49 3.08 17.24
N GLN A 432 12.56 3.38 15.93
CA GLN A 432 12.91 2.41 14.89
C GLN A 432 14.35 1.89 15.05
N GLU A 433 15.31 2.76 15.34
CA GLU A 433 16.71 2.36 15.59
C GLU A 433 16.81 1.31 16.71
N ILE A 434 16.06 1.53 17.80
CA ILE A 434 16.05 0.60 18.91
C ILE A 434 15.32 -0.70 18.54
N GLU A 435 14.19 -0.63 17.83
CA GLU A 435 13.46 -1.82 17.37
C GLU A 435 14.31 -2.73 16.50
N GLU A 436 15.10 -2.17 15.61
CA GLU A 436 16.02 -2.92 14.74
C GLU A 436 17.04 -3.71 15.57
N LEU A 437 17.63 -3.08 16.58
CA LEU A 437 18.58 -3.73 17.46
C LEU A 437 17.92 -4.74 18.41
N VAL A 438 16.74 -4.44 18.96
CA VAL A 438 15.99 -5.37 19.82
C VAL A 438 15.65 -6.67 19.07
N ARG A 439 15.29 -6.58 17.79
CA ARG A 439 15.00 -7.76 16.96
C ARG A 439 16.22 -8.66 16.70
N THR A 440 17.43 -8.16 16.87
CA THR A 440 18.64 -9.02 16.78
C THR A 440 18.86 -9.91 18.00
N HIS A 441 18.10 -9.69 19.09
CA HIS A 441 18.21 -10.54 20.28
C HIS A 441 17.57 -11.91 20.04
N PRO A 442 18.27 -13.04 20.32
CA PRO A 442 17.78 -14.40 20.01
C PRO A 442 16.43 -14.78 20.65
N ALA A 443 16.10 -14.19 21.80
CA ALA A 443 14.85 -14.46 22.51
C ALA A 443 13.66 -13.62 21.99
N VAL A 444 13.84 -12.75 20.99
CA VAL A 444 12.81 -11.83 20.48
C VAL A 444 12.35 -12.28 19.10
N ALA A 445 11.03 -12.50 18.95
CA ALA A 445 10.40 -12.73 17.65
C ALA A 445 10.03 -11.41 16.97
N GLU A 446 9.37 -10.51 17.72
CA GLU A 446 8.96 -9.20 17.23
C GLU A 446 9.20 -8.14 18.31
N ALA A 447 9.39 -6.90 17.88
CA ALA A 447 9.60 -5.78 18.79
C ALA A 447 8.87 -4.52 18.29
N ALA A 448 8.34 -3.76 19.25
CA ALA A 448 7.91 -2.38 19.08
C ALA A 448 8.51 -1.53 20.21
N VAL A 449 8.95 -0.33 19.90
CA VAL A 449 9.49 0.62 20.89
C VAL A 449 8.62 1.87 20.90
N ILE A 450 8.27 2.31 22.12
CA ILE A 450 7.39 3.45 22.35
C ILE A 450 7.96 4.36 23.44
N GLY A 451 7.67 5.67 23.34
CA GLY A 451 7.83 6.61 24.44
C GLY A 451 6.65 6.53 25.38
N LEU A 452 6.91 6.42 26.67
CA LEU A 452 5.90 6.52 27.73
C LEU A 452 6.17 7.75 28.59
N PRO A 453 5.15 8.45 29.10
CA PRO A 453 5.35 9.61 29.96
C PRO A 453 6.25 9.30 31.17
N ASP A 454 7.18 10.20 31.47
CA ASP A 454 8.07 10.10 32.64
C ASP A 454 8.28 11.48 33.25
N GLN A 455 8.01 11.62 34.54
CA GLN A 455 8.06 12.92 35.23
C GLN A 455 9.47 13.57 35.24
N GLU A 456 10.51 12.76 35.22
CA GLU A 456 11.90 13.22 35.33
C GLU A 456 12.57 13.40 33.94
N ARG A 457 12.11 12.61 32.97
CA ARG A 457 12.75 12.48 31.64
C ARG A 457 11.92 13.06 30.50
N GLY A 458 10.67 13.47 30.76
CA GLY A 458 9.67 13.76 29.73
C GLY A 458 9.06 12.47 29.21
N GLU A 459 9.86 11.65 28.52
CA GLU A 459 9.51 10.29 28.15
C GLU A 459 10.60 9.29 28.55
N ARG A 460 10.19 8.03 28.84
CA ARG A 460 11.07 6.88 28.98
C ARG A 460 10.90 5.93 27.79
N VAL A 461 11.96 5.27 27.44
CA VAL A 461 11.97 4.28 26.35
C VAL A 461 11.42 2.95 26.86
N CYS A 462 10.32 2.49 26.28
CA CYS A 462 9.72 1.19 26.57
C CYS A 462 9.84 0.27 25.35
N ALA A 463 10.51 -0.87 25.53
CA ALA A 463 10.54 -1.96 24.55
C ALA A 463 9.39 -2.94 24.85
N VAL A 464 8.58 -3.24 23.82
CA VAL A 464 7.51 -4.25 23.88
C VAL A 464 7.90 -5.38 22.93
N VAL A 465 8.02 -6.60 23.44
CA VAL A 465 8.52 -7.73 22.67
C VAL A 465 7.56 -8.91 22.69
N THR A 466 7.61 -9.73 21.63
CA THR A 466 7.05 -11.08 21.65
C THR A 466 8.20 -12.09 21.74
N PRO A 467 8.08 -13.18 22.53
CA PRO A 467 9.15 -14.15 22.67
C PRO A 467 9.30 -15.01 21.42
N ALA A 468 10.54 -15.33 21.04
CA ALA A 468 10.84 -16.27 19.95
C ALA A 468 10.40 -17.72 20.30
N ASP A 469 10.52 -18.08 21.57
CA ASP A 469 10.00 -19.34 22.13
C ASP A 469 9.16 -19.00 23.38
N PRO A 470 7.82 -19.19 23.32
CA PRO A 470 6.93 -18.93 24.47
C PRO A 470 7.22 -19.81 25.70
N ALA A 471 7.95 -20.94 25.53
CA ALA A 471 8.32 -21.84 26.62
C ALA A 471 9.66 -21.48 27.27
N ALA A 472 10.44 -20.57 26.64
CA ALA A 472 11.72 -20.13 27.18
C ALA A 472 11.53 -19.17 28.39
N PRO A 473 12.53 -19.04 29.28
CA PRO A 473 12.49 -18.03 30.33
C PRO A 473 12.30 -16.63 29.76
N PRO A 474 11.49 -15.76 30.40
CA PRO A 474 11.25 -14.40 29.93
C PRO A 474 12.55 -13.59 29.79
N LEU A 475 12.67 -12.83 28.72
CA LEU A 475 13.75 -11.87 28.56
C LEU A 475 13.65 -10.81 29.67
N THR A 476 14.78 -10.52 30.32
CA THR A 476 14.84 -9.47 31.35
C THR A 476 15.29 -8.13 30.74
N LEU A 477 14.93 -7.01 31.37
CA LEU A 477 15.41 -5.69 30.96
C LEU A 477 16.94 -5.60 31.00
N GLU A 478 17.57 -6.21 32.00
CA GLU A 478 19.02 -6.27 32.13
C GLU A 478 19.67 -7.03 30.96
N GLY A 479 19.12 -8.19 30.61
CA GLY A 479 19.59 -9.01 29.46
C GLY A 479 19.44 -8.23 28.14
N LEU A 480 18.28 -7.59 27.93
CA LEU A 480 18.06 -6.78 26.74
C LEU A 480 19.03 -5.58 26.66
N THR A 481 19.18 -4.82 27.75
CA THR A 481 20.08 -3.66 27.77
C THR A 481 21.55 -4.04 27.62
N ALA A 482 21.96 -5.20 28.15
CA ALA A 482 23.31 -5.75 27.93
C ALA A 482 23.55 -6.07 26.45
N HIS A 483 22.57 -6.71 25.78
CA HIS A 483 22.62 -6.99 24.35
C HIS A 483 22.73 -5.69 23.52
N LEU A 484 21.87 -4.71 23.79
CA LEU A 484 21.87 -3.43 23.08
C LEU A 484 23.18 -2.64 23.28
N ARG A 485 23.78 -2.69 24.48
CA ARG A 485 25.12 -2.11 24.71
C ARG A 485 26.19 -2.82 23.88
N SER A 486 26.15 -4.14 23.81
CA SER A 486 27.11 -4.90 23.00
C SER A 486 26.96 -4.62 21.51
N ALA A 487 25.75 -4.27 21.05
CA ALA A 487 25.47 -3.82 19.70
C ALA A 487 25.86 -2.35 19.44
N GLY A 488 26.42 -1.65 20.43
CA GLY A 488 26.92 -0.28 20.31
C GLY A 488 25.86 0.81 20.52
N LEU A 489 24.68 0.46 21.03
CA LEU A 489 23.65 1.48 21.30
C LEU A 489 24.06 2.40 22.43
N MET A 490 23.91 3.72 22.20
CA MET A 490 24.22 4.76 23.18
C MET A 490 23.40 4.59 24.47
N THR A 491 24.02 4.79 25.63
CA THR A 491 23.38 4.54 26.94
C THR A 491 22.07 5.31 27.13
N GLN A 492 21.97 6.53 26.58
CA GLN A 492 20.79 7.38 26.67
C GLN A 492 19.58 6.83 25.88
N LYS A 493 19.82 5.94 24.93
CA LYS A 493 18.78 5.31 24.10
C LYS A 493 18.32 3.95 24.64
N LEU A 494 18.97 3.43 25.67
CA LEU A 494 18.61 2.13 26.24
C LEU A 494 17.20 2.16 26.83
N PRO A 495 16.41 1.09 26.61
CA PRO A 495 15.09 0.96 27.24
C PRO A 495 15.19 0.99 28.77
N GLU A 496 14.25 1.69 29.41
CA GLU A 496 14.05 1.71 30.86
C GLU A 496 12.89 0.80 31.30
N GLN A 497 12.09 0.35 30.31
CA GLN A 497 10.98 -0.56 30.53
C GLN A 497 10.99 -1.64 29.46
N LEU A 498 10.71 -2.87 29.85
CA LEU A 498 10.52 -4.02 28.96
C LEU A 498 9.19 -4.67 29.27
N GLU A 499 8.34 -4.79 28.24
CA GLU A 499 7.06 -5.48 28.31
C GLU A 499 7.08 -6.70 27.39
N THR A 500 6.54 -7.81 27.86
CA THR A 500 6.40 -9.03 27.05
C THR A 500 4.92 -9.27 26.79
N VAL A 501 4.57 -9.43 25.51
CA VAL A 501 3.19 -9.71 25.07
C VAL A 501 3.17 -10.96 24.21
N GLY A 502 2.04 -11.65 24.17
CA GLY A 502 1.87 -12.83 23.29
C GLY A 502 1.83 -12.45 21.82
N GLU A 503 1.28 -11.26 21.51
CA GLU A 503 1.15 -10.72 20.16
C GLU A 503 1.15 -9.19 20.20
N LEU A 504 1.80 -8.55 19.22
CA LEU A 504 1.74 -7.11 19.07
C LEU A 504 0.40 -6.70 18.43
N PRO A 505 -0.28 -5.66 18.94
CA PRO A 505 -1.52 -5.17 18.35
C PRO A 505 -1.26 -4.68 16.93
N ARG A 506 -2.07 -5.13 15.99
CA ARG A 506 -1.92 -4.81 14.57
C ARG A 506 -3.21 -4.30 13.97
N GLY A 507 -3.10 -3.53 12.90
CA GLY A 507 -4.24 -2.99 12.18
C GLY A 507 -3.90 -2.48 10.80
N GLY A 508 -4.97 -2.13 10.08
CA GLY A 508 -4.90 -1.66 8.71
C GLY A 508 -4.61 -2.78 7.69
N PRO A 509 -4.69 -2.44 6.39
CA PRO A 509 -4.58 -3.41 5.29
C PRO A 509 -3.19 -4.05 5.17
N LEU A 510 -2.18 -3.40 5.72
CA LEU A 510 -0.78 -3.87 5.72
C LEU A 510 -0.39 -4.52 7.06
N ASN A 511 -1.36 -4.78 7.94
CA ASN A 511 -1.15 -5.44 9.23
C ASN A 511 -0.04 -4.77 10.08
N LYS A 512 -0.04 -3.42 10.15
CA LYS A 512 0.98 -2.62 10.86
C LYS A 512 0.77 -2.68 12.36
N VAL A 513 1.88 -2.63 13.13
CA VAL A 513 1.84 -2.52 14.59
C VAL A 513 1.19 -1.19 15.01
N LEU A 514 0.21 -1.27 15.92
CA LEU A 514 -0.50 -0.13 16.46
C LEU A 514 0.18 0.40 17.73
N LYS A 515 1.23 1.23 17.56
CA LYS A 515 1.99 1.80 18.70
C LYS A 515 1.13 2.66 19.63
N ALA A 516 0.08 3.31 19.13
CA ALA A 516 -0.86 4.07 19.96
C ALA A 516 -1.55 3.17 20.99
N SER A 517 -2.03 2.00 20.58
CA SER A 517 -2.65 1.02 21.49
C SER A 517 -1.66 0.49 22.55
N LEU A 518 -0.36 0.35 22.17
CA LEU A 518 0.66 -0.01 23.14
C LEU A 518 0.92 1.12 24.15
N ARG A 519 0.98 2.39 23.68
CA ARG A 519 1.11 3.55 24.58
C ARG A 519 -0.05 3.63 25.57
N GLU A 520 -1.29 3.50 25.09
CA GLU A 520 -2.48 3.50 25.97
C GLU A 520 -2.41 2.38 27.00
N ARG A 521 -2.00 1.18 26.60
CA ARG A 521 -1.93 0.01 27.49
C ARG A 521 -0.88 0.14 28.58
N PHE A 522 0.28 0.75 28.30
CA PHE A 522 1.42 0.77 29.21
C PHE A 522 1.70 2.14 29.85
N THR A 523 0.87 3.15 29.59
CA THR A 523 0.94 4.46 30.27
C THR A 523 0.32 4.40 31.67
N ALA A 524 -0.54 3.43 31.96
CA ALA A 524 -1.28 3.28 33.22
C ALA A 524 -0.39 2.83 34.39
#